data_9a7090a6cef8fc93e6700696ef137293
#
_entry.id   9a7090a6cef8fc93e6700696ef137293
#
_cell.length_a   1.000
_cell.length_b   1.000
_cell.length_c   1.000
_cell.angle_alpha   90.00
_cell.angle_beta   90.00
_cell.angle_gamma   90.00
#
_symmetry.space_group_name_H-M   'P 1'
#
loop_
_entity.id
_entity.type
_entity.pdbx_description
1 polymer ?
#
loop_
_entity_poly.entity_id
_entity_poly.type
_entity_poly.pdbx_seq_one_letter_code
_entity_poly.pdbx_strand_id
1 'polypeptide(L)'
;MNPQNKKSFITYIIIIAVILIIVNIVSRNWFFRWDLTDNKMYSLSESSKSVVGKIDDRLTMKVYFSNNLPGEYGNNRRYLQDILEEYSAYSNGNIHFEFYPPNDDEKMQEDAQKSGIQPVQLQVIENDALEVKRVYMGMVFLYEDERETIPVIQTTTGLEYDITTKIKKLVDSQKETIGIAQL
;
A
#
# COMPACT_ATOMS: atom_id res chain seq x y z
N MET A 1 -37.86 13.64 44.06
CA MET A 1 -36.55 13.19 43.54
C MET A 1 -35.47 13.93 44.28
N ASN A 2 -34.64 13.22 45.05
CA ASN A 2 -33.68 13.82 46.00
C ASN A 2 -32.54 14.52 45.17
N PRO A 3 -32.16 15.77 45.49
CA PRO A 3 -31.16 16.53 44.72
C PRO A 3 -29.78 15.87 44.70
N GLN A 4 -29.45 15.02 45.66
CA GLN A 4 -28.21 14.23 45.64
C GLN A 4 -28.15 13.20 44.55
N ASN A 5 -29.27 12.60 44.13
CA ASN A 5 -29.35 11.63 43.06
C ASN A 5 -29.13 12.29 41.66
N LYS A 6 -29.54 13.56 41.52
CA LYS A 6 -29.33 14.30 40.24
C LYS A 6 -27.87 14.62 40.01
N LYS A 7 -27.11 15.01 41.03
CA LYS A 7 -25.67 15.30 40.91
C LYS A 7 -24.90 14.03 40.59
N SER A 8 -25.17 12.93 41.27
CA SER A 8 -24.54 11.64 40.97
C SER A 8 -24.87 11.17 39.55
N PHE A 9 -26.11 11.31 39.11
CA PHE A 9 -26.51 10.93 37.73
C PHE A 9 -25.78 11.74 36.66
N ILE A 10 -25.66 13.06 36.83
CA ILE A 10 -24.92 13.93 35.94
C ILE A 10 -23.44 13.54 35.92
N THR A 11 -22.83 13.26 37.09
CA THR A 11 -21.43 12.81 37.16
C THR A 11 -21.20 11.51 36.39
N TYR A 12 -22.13 10.52 36.52
CA TYR A 12 -22.04 9.28 35.73
C TYR A 12 -22.10 9.52 34.21
N ILE A 13 -23.00 10.39 33.75
CA ILE A 13 -23.10 10.74 32.32
C ILE A 13 -21.79 11.39 31.80
N ILE A 14 -21.23 12.30 32.61
CA ILE A 14 -19.95 12.95 32.22
C ILE A 14 -18.82 11.93 32.13
N ILE A 15 -18.72 11.01 33.11
CA ILE A 15 -17.69 9.96 33.09
C ILE A 15 -17.84 9.06 31.86
N ILE A 16 -19.06 8.62 31.53
CA ILE A 16 -19.32 7.81 30.33
C ILE A 16 -18.96 8.57 29.05
N ALA A 17 -19.32 9.85 28.97
CA ALA A 17 -18.99 10.66 27.82
C ALA A 17 -17.47 10.81 27.66
N VAL A 18 -16.74 11.03 28.74
CA VAL A 18 -15.26 11.09 28.70
C VAL A 18 -14.65 9.76 28.27
N ILE A 19 -15.14 8.64 28.80
CA ILE A 19 -14.68 7.30 28.40
C ILE A 19 -14.92 7.06 26.90
N LEU A 20 -16.10 7.42 26.38
CA LEU A 20 -16.42 7.27 24.96
C LEU A 20 -15.51 8.13 24.07
N ILE A 21 -15.17 9.34 24.49
CA ILE A 21 -14.23 10.22 23.79
C ILE A 21 -12.84 9.60 23.78
N ILE A 22 -12.36 9.10 24.93
CA ILE A 22 -11.03 8.45 25.01
C ILE A 22 -11.00 7.20 24.14
N VAL A 23 -12.01 6.33 24.18
CA VAL A 23 -12.11 5.14 23.34
C VAL A 23 -12.11 5.51 21.86
N ASN A 24 -12.83 6.57 21.47
CA ASN A 24 -12.85 7.04 20.10
C ASN A 24 -11.47 7.55 19.62
N ILE A 25 -10.77 8.32 20.46
CA ILE A 25 -9.41 8.83 20.14
C ILE A 25 -8.42 7.66 20.02
N VAL A 26 -8.46 6.72 20.97
CA VAL A 26 -7.58 5.54 20.96
C VAL A 26 -7.89 4.65 19.76
N SER A 27 -9.16 4.43 19.44
CA SER A 27 -9.59 3.62 18.30
C SER A 27 -9.13 4.20 16.95
N ARG A 28 -9.02 5.52 16.81
CA ARG A 28 -8.52 6.16 15.59
C ARG A 28 -7.01 6.00 15.38
N ASN A 29 -6.27 5.87 16.48
CA ASN A 29 -4.81 5.75 16.44
C ASN A 29 -4.33 4.29 16.54
N TRP A 30 -5.19 3.39 16.97
CA TRP A 30 -4.83 1.99 17.15
C TRP A 30 -5.41 1.17 16.00
N PHE A 31 -4.66 1.11 14.90
CA PHE A 31 -4.95 0.27 13.75
C PHE A 31 -4.56 -1.18 14.09
N PHE A 32 -5.48 -1.91 14.73
CA PHE A 32 -5.26 -3.33 15.04
C PHE A 32 -6.05 -4.17 14.03
N ARG A 33 -5.37 -4.68 13.01
CA ARG A 33 -5.96 -5.55 12.00
C ARG A 33 -5.63 -7.00 12.35
N TRP A 34 -6.63 -7.77 12.71
CA TRP A 34 -6.49 -9.21 12.90
C TRP A 34 -6.66 -9.89 11.55
N ASP A 35 -5.59 -10.46 11.03
CA ASP A 35 -5.66 -11.36 9.90
C ASP A 35 -6.09 -12.73 10.41
N LEU A 36 -7.37 -13.08 10.17
CA LEU A 36 -7.99 -14.34 10.54
C LEU A 36 -7.83 -15.41 9.45
N THR A 37 -7.03 -15.14 8.41
CA THR A 37 -6.77 -16.13 7.37
C THR A 37 -5.72 -17.14 7.83
N ASP A 38 -5.94 -18.43 7.52
CA ASP A 38 -5.02 -19.52 7.89
C ASP A 38 -3.59 -19.29 7.38
N ASN A 39 -3.42 -18.58 6.26
CA ASN A 39 -2.14 -18.34 5.61
C ASN A 39 -1.55 -16.94 5.85
N LYS A 40 -2.21 -16.10 6.67
CA LYS A 40 -1.79 -14.70 6.92
C LYS A 40 -1.47 -13.92 5.62
N MET A 41 -2.24 -14.17 4.57
CA MET A 41 -2.00 -13.62 3.23
C MET A 41 -2.08 -12.09 3.16
N TYR A 42 -2.70 -11.47 4.15
CA TYR A 42 -2.87 -10.01 4.26
C TYR A 42 -1.99 -9.38 5.34
N SER A 43 -0.99 -10.11 5.84
CA SER A 43 -0.02 -9.62 6.83
C SER A 43 1.39 -9.73 6.29
N LEU A 44 2.21 -8.71 6.51
CA LEU A 44 3.62 -8.77 6.13
C LEU A 44 4.39 -9.80 6.94
N SER A 45 5.32 -10.50 6.29
CA SER A 45 6.30 -11.36 6.95
C SER A 45 7.23 -10.54 7.86
N GLU A 46 7.83 -11.18 8.86
CA GLU A 46 8.75 -10.51 9.77
C GLU A 46 9.98 -9.93 9.04
N SER A 47 10.41 -10.57 7.95
CA SER A 47 11.48 -10.04 7.10
C SER A 47 11.07 -8.74 6.40
N SER A 48 9.86 -8.67 5.85
CA SER A 48 9.32 -7.46 5.22
C SER A 48 9.17 -6.33 6.23
N LYS A 49 8.63 -6.62 7.42
CA LYS A 49 8.53 -5.64 8.52
C LYS A 49 9.90 -5.09 8.92
N SER A 50 10.91 -5.96 8.99
CA SER A 50 12.28 -5.55 9.33
C SER A 50 12.89 -4.62 8.28
N VAL A 51 12.60 -4.82 6.99
CA VAL A 51 13.05 -3.94 5.90
C VAL A 51 12.33 -2.60 5.98
N VAL A 52 11.01 -2.62 6.14
CA VAL A 52 10.17 -1.41 6.23
C VAL A 52 10.55 -0.54 7.43
N GLY A 53 10.84 -1.14 8.57
CA GLY A 53 11.25 -0.42 9.78
C GLY A 53 12.62 0.28 9.70
N LYS A 54 13.38 0.04 8.62
CA LYS A 54 14.68 0.69 8.38
C LYS A 54 14.58 1.92 7.45
N ILE A 55 13.39 2.17 6.92
CA ILE A 55 13.13 3.32 6.05
C ILE A 55 13.14 4.59 6.92
N ASP A 56 14.09 5.46 6.69
CA ASP A 56 14.33 6.69 7.45
C ASP A 56 13.89 7.95 6.71
N ASP A 57 13.60 7.87 5.40
CA ASP A 57 13.05 8.96 4.60
C ASP A 57 11.76 8.52 3.88
N ARG A 58 11.15 9.45 3.15
CA ARG A 58 9.88 9.23 2.47
C ARG A 58 10.04 8.34 1.23
N LEU A 59 9.41 7.18 1.24
CA LEU A 59 9.26 6.30 0.09
C LEU A 59 7.86 6.48 -0.52
N THR A 60 7.81 6.85 -1.80
CA THR A 60 6.56 7.00 -2.54
C THR A 60 6.37 5.87 -3.54
N MET A 61 5.24 5.22 -3.50
CA MET A 61 4.86 4.16 -4.44
C MET A 61 3.74 4.65 -5.36
N LYS A 62 4.04 4.83 -6.64
CA LYS A 62 3.04 5.13 -7.67
C LYS A 62 2.56 3.82 -8.30
N VAL A 63 1.28 3.52 -8.17
CA VAL A 63 0.66 2.29 -8.66
C VAL A 63 -0.16 2.59 -9.90
N TYR A 64 0.36 2.24 -11.06
CA TYR A 64 -0.34 2.39 -12.34
C TYR A 64 -1.17 1.14 -12.61
N PHE A 65 -2.46 1.22 -12.25
CA PHE A 65 -3.36 0.07 -12.34
C PHE A 65 -4.70 0.49 -12.93
N SER A 66 -5.07 -0.11 -14.07
CA SER A 66 -6.32 0.17 -14.74
C SER A 66 -7.53 -0.18 -13.86
N ASN A 67 -8.61 0.61 -13.94
CA ASN A 67 -9.78 0.41 -13.08
C ASN A 67 -10.62 -0.80 -13.49
N ASN A 68 -10.91 -0.95 -14.79
CA ASN A 68 -11.83 -1.96 -15.29
C ASN A 68 -11.09 -3.21 -15.75
N LEU A 69 -10.43 -3.88 -14.80
CA LEU A 69 -9.73 -5.12 -15.07
C LEU A 69 -10.69 -6.31 -15.03
N PRO A 70 -10.59 -7.24 -15.98
CA PRO A 70 -11.43 -8.42 -16.00
C PRO A 70 -11.02 -9.43 -14.93
N GLY A 71 -12.03 -10.12 -14.37
CA GLY A 71 -11.88 -11.32 -13.57
C GLY A 71 -10.85 -11.26 -12.45
N GLU A 72 -9.86 -12.13 -12.52
CA GLU A 72 -8.81 -12.29 -11.51
C GLU A 72 -7.91 -11.05 -11.34
N TYR A 73 -7.68 -10.29 -12.40
CA TYR A 73 -6.86 -9.08 -12.33
C TYR A 73 -7.47 -7.98 -11.44
N GLY A 74 -8.80 -7.92 -11.35
CA GLY A 74 -9.48 -7.04 -10.40
C GLY A 74 -9.23 -7.44 -8.93
N ASN A 75 -9.09 -8.75 -8.65
CA ASN A 75 -8.71 -9.26 -7.34
C ASN A 75 -7.25 -8.93 -7.02
N ASN A 76 -6.35 -8.99 -8.00
CA ASN A 76 -4.94 -8.62 -7.83
C ASN A 76 -4.80 -7.14 -7.41
N ARG A 77 -5.61 -6.25 -7.99
CA ARG A 77 -5.63 -4.83 -7.60
C ARG A 77 -6.04 -4.63 -6.15
N ARG A 78 -7.09 -5.35 -5.69
CA ARG A 78 -7.53 -5.31 -4.29
C ARG A 78 -6.46 -5.84 -3.34
N TYR A 79 -5.90 -7.00 -3.65
CA TYR A 79 -4.82 -7.57 -2.86
C TYR A 79 -3.61 -6.63 -2.77
N LEU A 80 -3.22 -6.01 -3.91
CA LEU A 80 -2.13 -5.04 -3.93
C LEU A 80 -2.43 -3.85 -3.02
N GLN A 81 -3.65 -3.33 -3.04
CA GLN A 81 -4.05 -2.25 -2.14
C GLN A 81 -3.92 -2.67 -0.67
N ASP A 82 -4.49 -3.83 -0.31
CA ASP A 82 -4.45 -4.34 1.06
C ASP A 82 -3.01 -4.51 1.57
N ILE A 83 -2.11 -5.08 0.75
CA ILE A 83 -0.72 -5.28 1.16
C ILE A 83 0.05 -3.95 1.26
N LEU A 84 -0.23 -2.97 0.39
CA LEU A 84 0.40 -1.64 0.46
C LEU A 84 -0.06 -0.86 1.69
N GLU A 85 -1.32 -1.04 2.13
CA GLU A 85 -1.81 -0.51 3.41
C GLU A 85 -1.00 -1.07 4.60
N GLU A 86 -0.67 -2.37 4.57
CA GLU A 86 0.19 -2.98 5.59
C GLU A 86 1.61 -2.38 5.56
N TYR A 87 2.23 -2.24 4.37
CA TYR A 87 3.53 -1.57 4.24
C TYR A 87 3.51 -0.16 4.81
N SER A 88 2.48 0.61 4.50
CA SER A 88 2.31 1.97 5.03
C SER A 88 2.16 1.97 6.55
N ALA A 89 1.35 1.06 7.11
CA ALA A 89 1.11 0.95 8.55
C ALA A 89 2.39 0.59 9.35
N TYR A 90 3.23 -0.29 8.80
CA TYR A 90 4.49 -0.70 9.45
C TYR A 90 5.67 0.27 9.22
N SER A 91 5.52 1.26 8.35
CA SER A 91 6.59 2.22 8.00
C SER A 91 6.69 3.43 8.91
N ASN A 92 5.91 3.51 9.98
CA ASN A 92 5.80 4.70 10.83
C ASN A 92 5.47 6.00 10.05
N GLY A 93 4.76 5.86 8.93
CA GLY A 93 4.36 6.98 8.07
C GLY A 93 5.37 7.36 6.98
N ASN A 94 6.46 6.61 6.81
CA ASN A 94 7.46 6.88 5.79
C ASN A 94 7.05 6.33 4.40
N ILE A 95 6.15 5.36 4.31
CA ILE A 95 5.64 4.84 3.04
C ILE A 95 4.30 5.50 2.69
N HIS A 96 4.25 6.08 1.48
CA HIS A 96 3.05 6.62 0.88
C HIS A 96 2.80 5.92 -0.45
N PHE A 97 1.56 5.54 -0.73
CA PHE A 97 1.20 4.95 -2.02
C PHE A 97 -0.04 5.63 -2.60
N GLU A 98 -0.11 5.66 -3.92
CA GLU A 98 -1.24 6.24 -4.64
C GLU A 98 -1.49 5.46 -5.94
N PHE A 99 -2.77 5.19 -6.23
CA PHE A 99 -3.22 4.53 -7.44
C PHE A 99 -3.52 5.53 -8.54
N TYR A 100 -2.89 5.34 -9.68
CA TYR A 100 -3.05 6.10 -10.90
C TYR A 100 -3.67 5.19 -11.97
N PRO A 101 -4.95 5.37 -12.36
CA PRO A 101 -5.56 4.57 -13.41
C PRO A 101 -5.37 5.21 -14.79
N PRO A 102 -4.38 4.79 -15.61
CA PRO A 102 -4.08 5.44 -16.89
C PRO A 102 -4.99 4.97 -18.03
N ASN A 103 -6.28 4.75 -17.77
CA ASN A 103 -7.20 4.16 -18.76
C ASN A 103 -7.28 4.99 -20.06
N ASP A 104 -7.93 6.17 -19.97
CA ASP A 104 -8.20 7.05 -21.11
C ASP A 104 -7.45 8.40 -21.00
N ASP A 105 -6.56 8.55 -20.03
CA ASP A 105 -5.77 9.75 -19.80
C ASP A 105 -4.37 9.58 -20.44
N GLU A 106 -4.16 10.23 -21.58
CA GLU A 106 -2.90 10.18 -22.33
C GLU A 106 -1.69 10.64 -21.51
N LYS A 107 -1.86 11.67 -20.65
CA LYS A 107 -0.77 12.17 -19.80
C LYS A 107 -0.36 11.13 -18.75
N MET A 108 -1.36 10.46 -18.18
CA MET A 108 -1.13 9.42 -17.20
C MET A 108 -0.51 8.17 -17.84
N GLN A 109 -0.88 7.86 -19.09
CA GLN A 109 -0.24 6.80 -19.89
C GLN A 109 1.22 7.13 -20.22
N GLU A 110 1.51 8.37 -20.59
CA GLU A 110 2.91 8.81 -20.81
C GLU A 110 3.73 8.74 -19.52
N ASP A 111 3.17 9.19 -18.37
CA ASP A 111 3.86 9.13 -17.08
C ASP A 111 4.16 7.68 -16.69
N ALA A 112 3.21 6.77 -16.88
CA ALA A 112 3.41 5.33 -16.67
C ALA A 112 4.56 4.80 -17.55
N GLN A 113 4.55 5.10 -18.85
CA GLN A 113 5.58 4.63 -19.78
C GLN A 113 6.97 5.21 -19.47
N LYS A 114 7.08 6.51 -19.16
CA LYS A 114 8.31 7.16 -18.71
C LYS A 114 8.85 6.54 -17.41
N SER A 115 7.95 6.02 -16.59
CA SER A 115 8.27 5.30 -15.35
C SER A 115 8.62 3.82 -15.56
N GLY A 116 8.63 3.34 -16.82
CA GLY A 116 8.96 1.96 -17.17
C GLY A 116 7.79 0.99 -17.09
N ILE A 117 6.55 1.49 -16.94
CA ILE A 117 5.34 0.67 -16.94
C ILE A 117 4.76 0.65 -18.35
N GLN A 118 4.78 -0.52 -18.99
CA GLN A 118 4.23 -0.70 -20.33
C GLN A 118 2.81 -1.28 -20.27
N PRO A 119 1.93 -0.91 -21.20
CA PRO A 119 0.60 -1.50 -21.26
C PRO A 119 0.68 -2.97 -21.67
N VAL A 120 -0.19 -3.78 -21.09
CA VAL A 120 -0.38 -5.20 -21.38
C VAL A 120 -1.68 -5.39 -22.14
N GLN A 121 -1.70 -6.28 -23.13
CA GLN A 121 -2.92 -6.67 -23.84
C GLN A 121 -3.50 -7.92 -23.19
N LEU A 122 -4.72 -7.81 -22.70
CA LEU A 122 -5.49 -8.92 -22.16
C LEU A 122 -6.58 -9.31 -23.13
N GLN A 123 -6.67 -10.61 -23.44
CA GLN A 123 -7.79 -11.19 -24.16
C GLN A 123 -8.87 -11.57 -23.16
N VAL A 124 -10.06 -11.00 -23.31
CA VAL A 124 -11.18 -11.25 -22.41
C VAL A 124 -12.40 -11.65 -23.23
N ILE A 125 -13.25 -12.51 -22.66
CA ILE A 125 -14.54 -12.84 -23.23
C ILE A 125 -15.59 -11.97 -22.48
N GLU A 126 -16.20 -11.06 -23.18
CA GLU A 126 -17.22 -10.16 -22.65
C GLU A 126 -18.42 -10.19 -23.59
N ASN A 127 -19.62 -10.41 -23.08
CA ASN A 127 -20.84 -10.54 -23.88
C ASN A 127 -20.74 -11.57 -25.05
N ASP A 128 -20.13 -12.73 -24.79
CA ASP A 128 -19.87 -13.79 -25.78
C ASP A 128 -18.98 -13.37 -26.97
N ALA A 129 -18.27 -12.26 -26.85
CA ALA A 129 -17.30 -11.79 -27.82
C ALA A 129 -15.88 -11.78 -27.23
N LEU A 130 -14.89 -12.12 -28.07
CA LEU A 130 -13.47 -12.00 -27.69
C LEU A 130 -13.05 -10.53 -27.88
N GLU A 131 -12.70 -9.88 -26.79
CA GLU A 131 -12.18 -8.52 -26.79
C GLU A 131 -10.71 -8.48 -26.36
N VAL A 132 -9.95 -7.54 -26.91
CA VAL A 132 -8.58 -7.25 -26.50
C VAL A 132 -8.59 -5.92 -25.75
N LYS A 133 -8.31 -5.98 -24.43
CA LYS A 133 -8.22 -4.79 -23.58
C LYS A 133 -6.75 -4.44 -23.33
N ARG A 134 -6.41 -3.18 -23.54
CA ARG A 134 -5.11 -2.62 -23.18
C ARG A 134 -5.17 -2.07 -21.76
N VAL A 135 -4.34 -2.60 -20.87
CA VAL A 135 -4.37 -2.29 -19.43
C VAL A 135 -2.97 -2.03 -18.88
N TYR A 136 -2.90 -1.30 -17.80
CA TYR A 136 -1.68 -1.07 -17.02
C TYR A 136 -1.80 -1.80 -15.69
N MET A 137 -0.75 -2.50 -15.30
CA MET A 137 -0.69 -3.28 -14.04
C MET A 137 0.75 -3.29 -13.53
N GLY A 138 1.27 -2.15 -13.09
CA GLY A 138 2.63 -2.04 -12.59
C GLY A 138 2.77 -0.98 -11.51
N MET A 139 3.95 -0.88 -10.92
CA MET A 139 4.23 0.13 -9.89
C MET A 139 5.68 0.59 -9.90
N VAL A 140 5.88 1.81 -9.40
CA VAL A 140 7.18 2.47 -9.28
C VAL A 140 7.40 2.86 -7.83
N PHE A 141 8.60 2.65 -7.36
CA PHE A 141 9.09 3.06 -6.05
C PHE A 141 10.04 4.24 -6.24
N LEU A 142 9.82 5.30 -5.49
CA LEU A 142 10.65 6.51 -5.48
C LEU A 142 11.15 6.73 -4.06
N TYR A 143 12.44 6.74 -3.90
CA TYR A 143 13.10 6.96 -2.61
C TYR A 143 14.30 7.86 -2.84
N GLU A 144 14.25 9.06 -2.29
CA GLU A 144 15.22 10.13 -2.59
C GLU A 144 15.39 10.32 -4.12
N ASP A 145 16.61 10.21 -4.64
CA ASP A 145 16.92 10.33 -6.08
C ASP A 145 16.89 8.99 -6.82
N GLU A 146 16.64 7.90 -6.11
CA GLU A 146 16.62 6.55 -6.65
C GLU A 146 15.20 6.07 -6.99
N ARG A 147 15.11 5.19 -7.98
CA ARG A 147 13.84 4.56 -8.34
C ARG A 147 14.01 3.09 -8.70
N GLU A 148 13.01 2.31 -8.33
CA GLU A 148 12.83 0.93 -8.74
C GLU A 148 11.44 0.74 -9.34
N THR A 149 11.27 -0.30 -10.16
CA THR A 149 10.01 -0.54 -10.87
C THR A 149 9.66 -2.03 -10.85
N ILE A 150 8.37 -2.33 -10.67
CA ILE A 150 7.77 -3.61 -11.03
C ILE A 150 6.91 -3.34 -12.27
N PRO A 151 7.38 -3.68 -13.47
CA PRO A 151 6.76 -3.24 -14.72
C PRO A 151 5.39 -3.87 -14.97
N VAL A 152 5.15 -5.10 -14.48
CA VAL A 152 3.89 -5.82 -14.63
C VAL A 152 3.61 -6.68 -13.40
N ILE A 153 2.40 -6.58 -12.86
CA ILE A 153 1.89 -7.40 -11.74
C ILE A 153 0.73 -8.25 -12.26
N GLN A 154 1.02 -9.44 -12.73
CA GLN A 154 0.01 -10.37 -13.27
C GLN A 154 -0.57 -11.31 -12.21
N THR A 155 0.16 -11.55 -11.13
CA THR A 155 -0.22 -12.45 -10.04
C THR A 155 0.11 -11.84 -8.70
N THR A 156 -0.59 -12.28 -7.66
CA THR A 156 -0.29 -11.91 -6.27
C THR A 156 0.75 -12.83 -5.62
N THR A 157 1.03 -13.98 -6.25
CA THR A 157 2.02 -14.94 -5.74
C THR A 157 3.42 -14.33 -5.76
N GLY A 158 4.05 -14.25 -4.60
CA GLY A 158 5.39 -13.68 -4.45
C GLY A 158 5.45 -12.15 -4.48
N LEU A 159 4.31 -11.45 -4.62
CA LEU A 159 4.27 -10.00 -4.75
C LEU A 159 4.86 -9.28 -3.52
N GLU A 160 4.64 -9.79 -2.31
CA GLU A 160 5.29 -9.26 -1.10
C GLU A 160 6.82 -9.32 -1.21
N TYR A 161 7.35 -10.46 -1.66
CA TYR A 161 8.79 -10.61 -1.86
C TYR A 161 9.33 -9.62 -2.88
N ASP A 162 8.64 -9.45 -4.00
CA ASP A 162 9.05 -8.51 -5.05
C ASP A 162 9.06 -7.06 -4.52
N ILE A 163 8.01 -6.65 -3.84
CA ILE A 163 7.91 -5.31 -3.23
C ILE A 163 9.03 -5.11 -2.21
N THR A 164 9.20 -6.05 -1.28
CA THR A 164 10.23 -5.96 -0.23
C THR A 164 11.63 -5.90 -0.83
N THR A 165 11.90 -6.67 -1.88
CA THR A 165 13.20 -6.67 -2.56
C THR A 165 13.48 -5.30 -3.21
N LYS A 166 12.47 -4.67 -3.83
CA LYS A 166 12.62 -3.34 -4.39
C LYS A 166 12.88 -2.27 -3.34
N ILE A 167 12.12 -2.32 -2.23
CA ILE A 167 12.34 -1.42 -1.10
C ILE A 167 13.76 -1.62 -0.53
N LYS A 168 14.15 -2.87 -0.28
CA LYS A 168 15.47 -3.18 0.26
C LYS A 168 16.58 -2.64 -0.63
N LYS A 169 16.46 -2.81 -1.95
CA LYS A 169 17.45 -2.31 -2.90
C LYS A 169 17.61 -0.80 -2.82
N LEU A 170 16.52 -0.05 -2.71
CA LEU A 170 16.53 1.40 -2.57
C LEU A 170 17.17 1.86 -1.26
N VAL A 171 16.83 1.21 -0.15
CA VAL A 171 17.35 1.55 1.19
C VAL A 171 18.81 1.15 1.35
N ASP A 172 19.25 0.01 0.78
CA ASP A 172 20.62 -0.48 0.93
C ASP A 172 21.58 0.22 -0.07
N SER A 173 21.14 0.69 -1.25
CA SER A 173 21.96 1.38 -2.24
C SER A 173 22.63 2.65 -1.70
N GLN A 174 22.03 3.26 -0.71
CA GLN A 174 22.56 4.45 -0.04
C GLN A 174 23.72 4.17 0.95
N LYS A 175 23.95 2.91 1.32
CA LYS A 175 24.97 2.55 2.32
C LYS A 175 26.34 2.19 1.73
N GLU A 176 26.42 2.02 0.40
CA GLU A 176 27.68 1.66 -0.26
C GLU A 176 28.40 2.89 -0.82
N THR A 177 28.99 3.69 0.08
CA THR A 177 30.02 4.64 -0.35
C THR A 177 31.34 3.88 -0.49
N ILE A 178 31.68 3.46 -1.71
CA ILE A 178 33.00 2.89 -2.02
C ILE A 178 34.02 4.03 -2.03
N GLY A 179 34.78 4.16 -0.97
CA GLY A 179 35.93 5.05 -0.92
C GLY A 179 37.06 4.48 -1.79
N ILE A 180 37.28 5.06 -2.99
CA ILE A 180 38.49 4.78 -3.78
C ILE A 180 39.62 5.59 -3.18
N ALA A 181 40.51 4.93 -2.42
CA ALA A 181 41.78 5.53 -2.00
C ALA A 181 42.69 5.59 -3.25
N GLN A 182 42.91 6.78 -3.78
CA GLN A 182 44.01 7.02 -4.72
C GLN A 182 45.34 7.05 -3.92
N LEU A 183 46.22 6.12 -4.22
CA LEU A 183 47.62 6.09 -3.77
C LEU A 183 48.45 7.00 -4.67
#